data_aaa9b576fd1d16fcf694ae2483c30ff2
#
_entry.id   aaa9b576fd1d16fcf694ae2483c30ff2
#
_cell.length_a   1.000
_cell.length_b   1.000
_cell.length_c   1.000
_cell.angle_alpha   90.00
_cell.angle_beta   90.00
_cell.angle_gamma   90.00
#
_symmetry.space_group_name_H-M   'P 1'
#
loop_
_entity.id
_entity.type
_entity.pdbx_description
1 polymer ?
#
loop_
_entity_poly.entity_id
_entity_poly.type
_entity_poly.pdbx_seq_one_letter_code
_entity_poly.pdbx_strand_id
1 'polypeptide(L)'
;MIKSMTGYGKAEALLDTGKITVEVRSLNGKTADISIKTSMLPKDKEMAIRQKIASELTRGNIDFFVSFEPNVADSAKKINMDLAVEYYQQISELAKIVGTSSLEINNPNDLIATILRMPEVMDNKKQDVITDDNWPVVEACIDEALRNINAFRQHEGEVLCKDVTEKVENIMNFSKQIEQYENERTEAIREKILNRFAELKAEPDQSRLEQEMIFYIEKLDINEEKVRLRQHCRYFLDTLANEPNPGKKLGFIAQEMGREINTTGSKANHTEIQKIVVKMKDELEKIKEQSLNIL
;
A
#
# COMPACT_ATOMS: atom_id res chain seq x y z
N MET A 1 -10.77 6.61 -13.78
CA MET A 1 -11.04 6.49 -12.33
C MET A 1 -9.75 6.10 -11.63
N ILE A 2 -9.40 6.80 -10.57
CA ILE A 2 -8.21 6.54 -9.77
C ILE A 2 -8.41 5.31 -8.91
N LYS A 3 -7.38 4.47 -8.81
CA LYS A 3 -7.36 3.32 -7.92
C LYS A 3 -6.26 3.51 -6.87
N SER A 4 -6.51 3.05 -5.65
CA SER A 4 -5.45 2.93 -4.63
C SER A 4 -4.51 1.78 -4.96
N MET A 5 -3.25 1.87 -4.53
CA MET A 5 -2.31 0.73 -4.58
C MET A 5 -2.55 -0.26 -3.45
N THR A 6 -3.11 0.19 -2.33
CA THR A 6 -3.50 -0.67 -1.22
C THR A 6 -4.86 -1.28 -1.48
N GLY A 7 -5.05 -2.51 -1.01
CA GLY A 7 -6.34 -3.17 -1.16
C GLY A 7 -6.38 -4.55 -0.51
N TYR A 8 -7.59 -5.00 -0.24
CA TYR A 8 -7.92 -6.30 0.28
C TYR A 8 -9.11 -6.89 -0.46
N GLY A 9 -8.98 -8.15 -0.85
CA GLY A 9 -10.07 -8.90 -1.47
C GLY A 9 -10.13 -10.29 -0.87
N LYS A 10 -11.33 -10.75 -0.56
CA LYS A 10 -11.59 -12.09 -0.03
C LYS A 10 -12.77 -12.69 -0.79
N ALA A 11 -12.68 -13.98 -1.06
CA ALA A 11 -13.80 -14.78 -1.54
C ALA A 11 -13.77 -16.16 -0.90
N GLU A 12 -14.92 -16.82 -0.84
CA GLU A 12 -15.09 -18.12 -0.23
C GLU A 12 -15.93 -19.00 -1.15
N ALA A 13 -15.55 -20.27 -1.26
CA ALA A 13 -16.32 -21.24 -2.01
C ALA A 13 -16.45 -22.54 -1.22
N LEU A 14 -17.56 -23.24 -1.38
CA LEU A 14 -17.78 -24.54 -0.80
C LEU A 14 -17.38 -25.63 -1.80
N LEU A 15 -16.51 -26.52 -1.35
CA LEU A 15 -16.18 -27.76 -2.02
C LEU A 15 -16.86 -28.91 -1.28
N ASP A 16 -16.99 -30.08 -1.90
CA ASP A 16 -17.60 -31.26 -1.26
C ASP A 16 -16.87 -31.66 0.04
N THR A 17 -15.55 -31.42 0.09
CA THR A 17 -14.67 -31.77 1.21
C THR A 17 -14.53 -30.68 2.27
N GLY A 18 -14.99 -29.45 2.00
CA GLY A 18 -14.85 -28.33 2.93
C GLY A 18 -14.99 -26.97 2.27
N LYS A 19 -14.54 -25.94 2.97
CA LYS A 19 -14.60 -24.55 2.56
C LYS A 19 -13.22 -24.06 2.14
N ILE A 20 -13.11 -23.54 0.92
CA ILE A 20 -11.90 -22.85 0.45
C ILE A 20 -12.09 -21.33 0.60
N THR A 21 -11.06 -20.68 1.09
CA THR A 21 -11.01 -19.21 1.21
C THR A 21 -9.79 -18.69 0.45
N VAL A 22 -10.01 -17.73 -0.44
CA VAL A 22 -8.99 -17.02 -1.18
C VAL A 22 -8.89 -15.59 -0.66
N GLU A 23 -7.70 -15.16 -0.26
CA GLU A 23 -7.43 -13.79 0.15
C GLU A 23 -6.32 -13.19 -0.70
N VAL A 24 -6.54 -11.97 -1.14
CA VAL A 24 -5.56 -11.17 -1.89
C VAL A 24 -5.34 -9.85 -1.16
N ARG A 25 -4.09 -9.57 -0.84
CA ARG A 25 -3.68 -8.31 -0.21
C ARG A 25 -2.70 -7.59 -1.11
N SER A 26 -2.85 -6.29 -1.23
CA SER A 26 -1.93 -5.46 -1.98
C SER A 26 -1.47 -4.27 -1.17
N LEU A 27 -0.16 -4.03 -1.20
CA LEU A 27 0.50 -2.87 -0.61
C LEU A 27 1.23 -2.08 -1.69
N ASN A 28 1.66 -0.87 -1.34
CA ASN A 28 2.41 -0.02 -2.25
C ASN A 28 3.68 -0.72 -2.74
N GLY A 29 3.92 -0.68 -4.07
CA GLY A 29 5.09 -1.26 -4.71
C GLY A 29 5.39 -0.60 -6.06
N LYS A 30 6.66 -0.63 -6.46
CA LYS A 30 7.10 -0.05 -7.76
C LYS A 30 6.75 -0.94 -8.95
N THR A 31 6.76 -2.24 -8.74
CA THR A 31 6.45 -3.30 -9.70
C THR A 31 5.40 -4.23 -9.12
N ALA A 32 4.80 -5.09 -9.93
CA ALA A 32 3.97 -6.18 -9.43
C ALA A 32 4.89 -7.27 -8.85
N ASP A 33 5.03 -7.30 -7.55
CA ASP A 33 5.71 -8.38 -6.82
C ASP A 33 4.67 -9.28 -6.18
N ILE A 34 4.55 -10.51 -6.71
CA ILE A 34 3.47 -11.44 -6.34
C ILE A 34 4.05 -12.57 -5.52
N SER A 35 3.62 -12.66 -4.28
CA SER A 35 3.97 -13.71 -3.33
C SER A 35 2.76 -14.66 -3.15
N ILE A 36 2.86 -15.88 -3.67
CA ILE A 36 1.85 -16.91 -3.49
C ILE A 36 2.20 -17.71 -2.23
N LYS A 37 1.40 -17.55 -1.19
CA LYS A 37 1.61 -18.15 0.14
C LYS A 37 0.61 -19.29 0.38
N THR A 38 0.75 -20.35 -0.42
CA THR A 38 -0.05 -21.56 -0.25
C THR A 38 0.73 -22.77 -0.77
N SER A 39 0.53 -23.92 -0.11
CA SER A 39 1.05 -25.22 -0.58
C SER A 39 -0.02 -26.09 -1.23
N MET A 40 -1.26 -25.58 -1.33
CA MET A 40 -2.40 -26.33 -1.83
C MET A 40 -2.63 -26.14 -3.33
N LEU A 41 -2.01 -25.12 -3.90
CA LEU A 41 -2.17 -24.80 -5.32
C LEU A 41 -1.30 -25.73 -6.18
N PRO A 42 -1.86 -26.42 -7.18
CA PRO A 42 -1.07 -27.20 -8.13
C PRO A 42 -0.06 -26.30 -8.87
N LYS A 43 1.17 -26.80 -9.03
CA LYS A 43 2.27 -26.04 -9.63
C LYS A 43 2.03 -25.63 -11.09
N ASP A 44 1.30 -26.44 -11.82
CA ASP A 44 0.89 -26.16 -13.21
C ASP A 44 -0.08 -24.97 -13.31
N LYS A 45 -0.94 -24.77 -12.30
CA LYS A 45 -1.90 -23.67 -12.22
C LYS A 45 -1.28 -22.38 -11.65
N GLU A 46 -0.21 -22.47 -10.86
CA GLU A 46 0.41 -21.31 -10.19
C GLU A 46 0.86 -20.22 -11.17
N MET A 47 1.47 -20.61 -12.30
CA MET A 47 1.94 -19.65 -13.30
C MET A 47 0.79 -18.86 -13.94
N ALA A 48 -0.31 -19.53 -14.26
CA ALA A 48 -1.50 -18.90 -14.82
C ALA A 48 -2.14 -17.91 -13.85
N ILE A 49 -2.23 -18.28 -12.56
CA ILE A 49 -2.74 -17.40 -11.52
C ILE A 49 -1.83 -16.18 -11.34
N ARG A 50 -0.51 -16.37 -11.32
CA ARG A 50 0.46 -15.28 -11.22
C ARG A 50 0.31 -14.29 -12.37
N GLN A 51 0.14 -14.77 -13.60
CA GLN A 51 -0.12 -13.92 -14.77
C GLN A 51 -1.47 -13.17 -14.64
N LYS A 52 -2.51 -13.86 -14.18
CA LYS A 52 -3.84 -13.27 -13.98
C LYS A 52 -3.80 -12.16 -12.93
N ILE A 53 -3.16 -12.40 -11.78
CA ILE A 53 -2.97 -11.38 -10.74
C ILE A 53 -2.18 -10.18 -11.29
N ALA A 54 -1.10 -10.42 -12.05
CA ALA A 54 -0.28 -9.34 -12.62
C ALA A 54 -1.06 -8.47 -13.60
N SER A 55 -1.91 -9.09 -14.45
CA SER A 55 -2.74 -8.35 -15.41
C SER A 55 -3.83 -7.50 -14.73
N GLU A 56 -4.45 -8.02 -13.67
CA GLU A 56 -5.54 -7.35 -12.97
C GLU A 56 -5.07 -6.23 -12.04
N LEU A 57 -3.94 -6.43 -11.35
CA LEU A 57 -3.49 -5.53 -10.30
C LEU A 57 -2.33 -4.61 -10.71
N THR A 58 -1.80 -4.77 -11.91
CA THR A 58 -0.77 -3.96 -12.59
C THR A 58 0.51 -3.72 -11.78
N ARG A 59 0.45 -3.28 -10.52
CA ARG A 59 1.60 -3.07 -9.65
C ARG A 59 1.22 -3.12 -8.16
N GLY A 60 2.21 -3.32 -7.30
CA GLY A 60 2.09 -3.44 -5.85
C GLY A 60 2.78 -4.68 -5.32
N ASN A 61 3.03 -4.73 -4.02
CA ASN A 61 3.42 -5.94 -3.32
C ASN A 61 2.15 -6.73 -3.02
N ILE A 62 1.96 -7.85 -3.71
CA ILE A 62 0.71 -8.61 -3.71
C ILE A 62 0.94 -9.93 -3.01
N ASP A 63 0.28 -10.13 -1.90
CA ASP A 63 0.22 -11.40 -1.18
C ASP A 63 -1.07 -12.13 -1.54
N PHE A 64 -0.92 -13.36 -2.02
CA PHE A 64 -2.02 -14.25 -2.36
C PHE A 64 -2.02 -15.46 -1.44
N PHE A 65 -3.15 -15.68 -0.74
CA PHE A 65 -3.33 -16.76 0.22
C PHE A 65 -4.49 -17.64 -0.21
N VAL A 66 -4.31 -18.94 -0.04
CA VAL A 66 -5.41 -19.90 -0.12
C VAL A 66 -5.39 -20.70 1.17
N SER A 67 -6.51 -20.78 1.84
CA SER A 67 -6.74 -21.58 3.03
C SER A 67 -7.93 -22.51 2.82
N PHE A 68 -7.92 -23.64 3.49
CA PHE A 68 -8.97 -24.65 3.41
C PHE A 68 -9.38 -25.09 4.82
N GLU A 69 -10.67 -25.11 5.04
CA GLU A 69 -11.30 -25.61 6.25
C GLU A 69 -12.08 -26.88 5.90
N PRO A 70 -11.64 -28.09 6.34
CA PRO A 70 -12.31 -29.34 6.03
C PRO A 70 -13.66 -29.44 6.76
N ASN A 71 -14.62 -30.14 6.17
CA ASN A 71 -15.84 -30.52 6.84
C ASN A 71 -15.53 -31.41 8.05
N VAL A 72 -16.35 -31.34 9.10
CA VAL A 72 -16.15 -32.09 10.36
C VAL A 72 -16.02 -33.59 10.11
N ALA A 73 -16.77 -34.15 9.16
CA ALA A 73 -16.73 -35.57 8.79
C ALA A 73 -15.38 -35.97 8.14
N ASP A 74 -14.72 -35.06 7.41
CA ASP A 74 -13.46 -35.31 6.71
C ASP A 74 -12.23 -34.88 7.54
N SER A 75 -12.43 -34.30 8.71
CA SER A 75 -11.36 -33.89 9.62
C SER A 75 -10.73 -35.04 10.39
N ALA A 76 -11.40 -36.18 10.46
CA ALA A 76 -10.89 -37.37 11.12
C ALA A 76 -9.78 -38.03 10.29
N LYS A 77 -8.60 -38.16 10.87
CA LYS A 77 -7.47 -38.84 10.22
C LYS A 77 -7.83 -40.31 10.02
N LYS A 78 -7.62 -40.83 8.81
CA LYS A 78 -7.82 -42.23 8.51
C LYS A 78 -6.64 -43.07 9.05
N ILE A 79 -6.92 -44.23 9.58
CA ILE A 79 -5.89 -45.18 9.99
C ILE A 79 -5.46 -45.98 8.76
N ASN A 80 -4.16 -46.01 8.48
CA ASN A 80 -3.59 -46.93 7.50
C ASN A 80 -3.58 -48.34 8.06
N MET A 81 -4.67 -49.08 7.79
CA MET A 81 -4.90 -50.39 8.35
C MET A 81 -3.81 -51.39 7.95
N ASP A 82 -3.33 -51.31 6.68
CA ASP A 82 -2.30 -52.23 6.19
C ASP A 82 -0.99 -52.04 6.96
N LEU A 83 -0.57 -50.80 7.14
CA LEU A 83 0.64 -50.46 7.89
C LEU A 83 0.49 -50.77 9.39
N ALA A 84 -0.70 -50.56 9.95
CA ALA A 84 -0.98 -50.87 11.35
C ALA A 84 -0.88 -52.38 11.61
N VAL A 85 -1.39 -53.22 10.70
CA VAL A 85 -1.29 -54.67 10.76
C VAL A 85 0.17 -55.12 10.60
N GLU A 86 0.93 -54.53 9.70
CA GLU A 86 2.34 -54.85 9.51
C GLU A 86 3.15 -54.54 10.79
N TYR A 87 2.96 -53.38 11.40
CA TYR A 87 3.60 -53.05 12.69
C TYR A 87 3.18 -54.03 13.81
N TYR A 88 1.93 -54.45 13.85
CA TYR A 88 1.48 -55.44 14.80
C TYR A 88 2.24 -56.78 14.63
N GLN A 89 2.43 -57.24 13.39
CA GLN A 89 3.15 -58.48 13.07
C GLN A 89 4.62 -58.37 13.48
N GLN A 90 5.28 -57.28 13.12
CA GLN A 90 6.70 -57.03 13.47
C GLN A 90 6.92 -56.95 14.99
N ILE A 91 6.03 -56.29 15.73
CA ILE A 91 6.12 -56.24 17.20
C ILE A 91 5.92 -57.64 17.81
N SER A 92 4.99 -58.43 17.26
CA SER A 92 4.73 -59.77 17.73
C SER A 92 5.90 -60.74 17.46
N GLU A 93 6.59 -60.60 16.32
CA GLU A 93 7.83 -61.33 16.01
C GLU A 93 8.98 -60.92 16.90
N LEU A 94 9.17 -59.61 17.11
CA LEU A 94 10.20 -59.05 18.00
C LEU A 94 10.02 -59.59 19.43
N ALA A 95 8.79 -59.65 19.93
CA ALA A 95 8.46 -60.21 21.25
C ALA A 95 8.85 -61.70 21.41
N LYS A 96 8.71 -62.47 20.35
CA LYS A 96 9.14 -63.88 20.33
C LYS A 96 10.68 -64.00 20.37
N ILE A 97 11.39 -63.16 19.62
CA ILE A 97 12.87 -63.17 19.56
C ILE A 97 13.48 -62.72 20.87
N VAL A 98 12.92 -61.73 21.54
CA VAL A 98 13.44 -61.19 22.82
C VAL A 98 13.10 -62.11 23.99
N GLY A 99 12.34 -63.17 23.76
CA GLY A 99 12.03 -64.17 24.79
C GLY A 99 11.01 -63.70 25.83
N THR A 100 10.36 -62.62 25.58
CA THR A 100 9.15 -62.23 26.32
C THR A 100 7.97 -63.05 25.81
N SER A 101 7.94 -64.33 26.21
CA SER A 101 6.91 -65.28 25.81
C SER A 101 5.53 -65.01 26.44
N SER A 102 5.42 -63.95 27.14
CA SER A 102 4.17 -63.29 27.46
C SER A 102 4.49 -61.79 27.38
N LEU A 103 4.29 -61.18 26.21
CA LEU A 103 3.65 -59.92 26.26
C LEU A 103 2.31 -60.23 26.96
N GLU A 104 2.32 -60.23 28.29
CA GLU A 104 1.15 -59.84 29.04
C GLU A 104 0.95 -58.38 28.65
N ILE A 105 0.43 -58.20 27.43
CA ILE A 105 -0.27 -56.98 27.04
C ILE A 105 -1.50 -57.05 27.91
N ASN A 106 -1.28 -56.62 29.18
CA ASN A 106 -2.33 -56.59 30.20
C ASN A 106 -3.52 -55.74 29.73
N ASN A 107 -3.34 -55.07 28.64
CA ASN A 107 -4.38 -54.29 27.98
C ASN A 107 -4.11 -54.22 26.46
N PRO A 108 -4.91 -54.89 25.60
CA PRO A 108 -4.81 -54.79 24.15
C PRO A 108 -4.89 -53.34 23.65
N ASN A 109 -5.53 -52.45 24.41
CA ASN A 109 -5.65 -51.03 24.08
C ASN A 109 -4.31 -50.31 24.11
N ASP A 110 -3.34 -50.73 24.94
CA ASP A 110 -2.02 -50.09 25.01
C ASP A 110 -1.18 -50.41 23.78
N LEU A 111 -1.30 -51.59 23.21
CA LEU A 111 -0.66 -51.98 21.96
C LEU A 111 -1.25 -51.21 20.77
N ILE A 112 -2.56 -51.09 20.69
CA ILE A 112 -3.26 -50.31 19.65
C ILE A 112 -2.84 -48.85 19.78
N ALA A 113 -2.83 -48.28 20.99
CA ALA A 113 -2.41 -46.92 21.23
C ALA A 113 -0.94 -46.68 20.82
N THR A 114 -0.07 -47.67 21.01
CA THR A 114 1.34 -47.61 20.60
C THR A 114 1.46 -47.65 19.07
N ILE A 115 0.75 -48.55 18.40
CA ILE A 115 0.75 -48.65 16.94
C ILE A 115 0.20 -47.38 16.30
N LEU A 116 -0.87 -46.81 16.85
CA LEU A 116 -1.44 -45.54 16.35
C LEU A 116 -0.48 -44.33 16.47
N ARG A 117 0.53 -44.40 17.34
CA ARG A 117 1.58 -43.39 17.49
C ARG A 117 2.78 -43.61 16.57
N MET A 118 2.87 -44.76 15.91
CA MET A 118 3.96 -45.05 14.99
C MET A 118 3.87 -44.21 13.73
N PRO A 119 5.04 -43.85 13.11
CA PRO A 119 5.07 -43.06 11.91
C PRO A 119 4.14 -43.63 10.82
N GLU A 120 3.43 -42.75 10.14
CA GLU A 120 2.59 -43.04 8.97
C GLU A 120 1.37 -43.94 9.20
N VAL A 121 1.16 -44.45 10.41
CA VAL A 121 -0.05 -45.24 10.76
C VAL A 121 -1.30 -44.37 10.79
N MET A 122 -1.19 -43.16 11.30
CA MET A 122 -2.23 -42.14 11.11
C MET A 122 -1.98 -41.48 9.78
N ASP A 123 -2.82 -41.73 8.79
CA ASP A 123 -2.63 -41.20 7.43
C ASP A 123 -2.56 -39.67 7.43
N ASN A 124 -1.36 -39.17 7.23
CA ASN A 124 -1.06 -37.75 7.09
C ASN A 124 -0.94 -37.36 5.60
N LYS A 125 -1.33 -38.23 4.66
CA LYS A 125 -1.35 -37.87 3.27
C LYS A 125 -2.25 -36.64 3.15
N LYS A 126 -1.66 -35.49 2.86
CA LYS A 126 -2.41 -34.32 2.42
C LYS A 126 -3.13 -34.75 1.15
N GLN A 127 -4.42 -35.04 1.25
CA GLN A 127 -5.23 -35.17 0.05
C GLN A 127 -5.11 -33.85 -0.70
N ASP A 128 -4.85 -33.92 -1.98
CA ASP A 128 -4.88 -32.74 -2.83
C ASP A 128 -6.28 -32.15 -2.75
N VAL A 129 -6.40 -31.05 -2.03
CA VAL A 129 -7.67 -30.34 -1.81
C VAL A 129 -8.19 -29.78 -3.14
N ILE A 130 -7.27 -29.33 -3.98
CA ILE A 130 -7.56 -28.76 -5.29
C ILE A 130 -7.23 -29.82 -6.34
N THR A 131 -8.27 -30.30 -7.02
CA THR A 131 -8.21 -31.28 -8.10
C THR A 131 -8.70 -30.66 -9.40
N ASP A 132 -8.46 -31.32 -10.53
CA ASP A 132 -8.99 -30.82 -11.82
C ASP A 132 -10.52 -30.75 -11.84
N ASP A 133 -11.21 -31.63 -11.10
CA ASP A 133 -12.68 -31.65 -11.04
C ASP A 133 -13.25 -30.42 -10.30
N ASN A 134 -12.62 -29.98 -9.23
CA ASN A 134 -13.08 -28.82 -8.44
C ASN A 134 -12.39 -27.50 -8.84
N TRP A 135 -11.42 -27.57 -9.76
CA TRP A 135 -10.69 -26.40 -10.24
C TRP A 135 -11.57 -25.25 -10.74
N PRO A 136 -12.66 -25.49 -11.53
CA PRO A 136 -13.52 -24.40 -11.98
C PRO A 136 -14.14 -23.57 -10.82
N VAL A 137 -14.47 -24.24 -9.72
CA VAL A 137 -15.01 -23.58 -8.52
C VAL A 137 -13.94 -22.74 -7.82
N VAL A 138 -12.72 -23.28 -7.71
CA VAL A 138 -11.57 -22.57 -7.14
C VAL A 138 -11.19 -21.36 -8.00
N GLU A 139 -11.17 -21.51 -9.31
CA GLU A 139 -10.88 -20.44 -10.26
C GLU A 139 -11.93 -19.31 -10.18
N ALA A 140 -13.20 -19.65 -10.11
CA ALA A 140 -14.26 -18.67 -9.91
C ALA A 140 -14.12 -17.90 -8.59
N CYS A 141 -13.70 -18.60 -7.51
CA CYS A 141 -13.41 -17.99 -6.22
C CYS A 141 -12.21 -17.02 -6.29
N ILE A 142 -11.16 -17.39 -7.03
CA ILE A 142 -10.01 -16.50 -7.29
C ILE A 142 -10.46 -15.25 -8.04
N ASP A 143 -11.29 -15.40 -9.08
CA ASP A 143 -11.81 -14.28 -9.85
C ASP A 143 -12.68 -13.34 -9.01
N GLU A 144 -13.46 -13.89 -8.11
CA GLU A 144 -14.24 -13.11 -7.17
C GLU A 144 -13.36 -12.34 -6.19
N ALA A 145 -12.32 -12.95 -5.63
CA ALA A 145 -11.36 -12.27 -4.76
C ALA A 145 -10.65 -11.12 -5.50
N LEU A 146 -10.28 -11.33 -6.77
CA LEU A 146 -9.67 -10.28 -7.62
C LEU A 146 -10.65 -9.14 -7.95
N ARG A 147 -11.91 -9.44 -8.18
CA ARG A 147 -12.96 -8.41 -8.32
C ARG A 147 -13.13 -7.60 -7.04
N ASN A 148 -13.17 -8.27 -5.90
CA ASN A 148 -13.35 -7.63 -4.60
C ASN A 148 -12.19 -6.69 -4.24
N ILE A 149 -10.93 -7.09 -4.49
CA ILE A 149 -9.79 -6.19 -4.26
C ILE A 149 -9.81 -5.01 -5.24
N ASN A 150 -10.21 -5.20 -6.50
CA ASN A 150 -10.33 -4.11 -7.46
C ASN A 150 -11.42 -3.12 -7.07
N ALA A 151 -12.57 -3.59 -6.58
CA ALA A 151 -13.65 -2.75 -6.07
C ALA A 151 -13.20 -1.95 -4.83
N PHE A 152 -12.49 -2.60 -3.90
CA PHE A 152 -11.90 -1.94 -2.74
C PHE A 152 -10.92 -0.83 -3.15
N ARG A 153 -9.98 -1.14 -4.06
CA ARG A 153 -9.00 -0.17 -4.59
C ARG A 153 -9.66 1.02 -5.27
N GLN A 154 -10.76 0.80 -5.96
CA GLN A 154 -11.51 1.88 -6.61
C GLN A 154 -12.19 2.77 -5.58
N HIS A 155 -12.86 2.19 -4.59
CA HIS A 155 -13.52 2.96 -3.52
C HIS A 155 -12.50 3.79 -2.72
N GLU A 156 -11.39 3.17 -2.32
CA GLU A 156 -10.31 3.87 -1.62
C GLU A 156 -9.68 4.97 -2.49
N GLY A 157 -9.51 4.71 -3.79
CA GLY A 157 -9.03 5.69 -4.76
C GLY A 157 -9.93 6.93 -4.87
N GLU A 158 -11.25 6.77 -4.78
CA GLU A 158 -12.20 7.88 -4.77
C GLU A 158 -12.06 8.75 -3.51
N VAL A 159 -11.84 8.12 -2.35
CA VAL A 159 -11.59 8.83 -1.09
C VAL A 159 -10.27 9.60 -1.15
N LEU A 160 -9.19 8.95 -1.63
CA LEU A 160 -7.89 9.59 -1.82
C LEU A 160 -7.97 10.77 -2.79
N CYS A 161 -8.71 10.64 -3.88
CA CYS A 161 -8.92 11.71 -4.86
C CYS A 161 -9.53 12.96 -4.22
N LYS A 162 -10.57 12.80 -3.41
CA LYS A 162 -11.22 13.90 -2.70
C LYS A 162 -10.27 14.57 -1.70
N ASP A 163 -9.59 13.77 -0.90
CA ASP A 163 -8.66 14.24 0.12
C ASP A 163 -7.50 15.06 -0.50
N VAL A 164 -6.90 14.53 -1.57
CA VAL A 164 -5.79 15.23 -2.26
C VAL A 164 -6.28 16.49 -2.97
N THR A 165 -7.48 16.47 -3.57
CA THR A 165 -8.10 17.65 -4.20
C THR A 165 -8.28 18.77 -3.19
N GLU A 166 -8.84 18.48 -2.01
CA GLU A 166 -9.02 19.46 -0.93
C GLU A 166 -7.68 20.10 -0.51
N LYS A 167 -6.65 19.29 -0.36
CA LYS A 167 -5.31 19.81 0.01
C LYS A 167 -4.70 20.72 -1.04
N VAL A 168 -4.85 20.39 -2.33
CA VAL A 168 -4.40 21.26 -3.42
C VAL A 168 -5.17 22.58 -3.45
N GLU A 169 -6.48 22.54 -3.22
CA GLU A 169 -7.32 23.73 -3.10
C GLU A 169 -6.93 24.60 -1.90
N ASN A 170 -6.58 23.97 -0.76
CA ASN A 170 -6.06 24.66 0.42
C ASN A 170 -4.76 25.41 0.09
N ILE A 171 -3.82 24.80 -0.65
CA ILE A 171 -2.59 25.48 -1.11
C ILE A 171 -2.94 26.68 -2.01
N MET A 172 -3.89 26.53 -2.93
CA MET A 172 -4.33 27.64 -3.79
C MET A 172 -4.95 28.79 -2.98
N ASN A 173 -5.73 28.47 -1.95
CA ASN A 173 -6.35 29.46 -1.06
C ASN A 173 -5.30 30.15 -0.19
N PHE A 174 -4.32 29.42 0.35
CA PHE A 174 -3.18 29.99 1.06
C PHE A 174 -2.35 30.93 0.17
N SER A 175 -2.13 30.56 -1.10
CA SER A 175 -1.44 31.42 -2.07
C SER A 175 -2.18 32.73 -2.29
N LYS A 176 -3.51 32.74 -2.33
CA LYS A 176 -4.32 33.96 -2.42
C LYS A 176 -4.22 34.84 -1.15
N GLN A 177 -4.13 34.22 0.04
CA GLN A 177 -3.99 34.98 1.29
C GLN A 177 -2.68 35.76 1.34
N ILE A 178 -1.61 35.33 0.66
CA ILE A 178 -0.34 36.06 0.58
C ILE A 178 -0.53 37.45 -0.05
N GLU A 179 -1.46 37.57 -1.00
CA GLU A 179 -1.71 38.85 -1.73
C GLU A 179 -2.09 40.00 -0.80
N GLN A 180 -2.71 39.68 0.36
CA GLN A 180 -3.11 40.72 1.34
C GLN A 180 -1.92 41.38 2.02
N TYR A 181 -0.77 40.73 2.09
CA TYR A 181 0.43 41.22 2.77
C TYR A 181 1.49 41.81 1.83
N GLU A 182 1.22 41.87 0.53
CA GLU A 182 2.21 42.37 -0.45
C GLU A 182 2.51 43.87 -0.30
N ASN A 183 1.46 44.68 -0.06
CA ASN A 183 1.61 46.10 0.15
C ASN A 183 2.36 46.40 1.45
N GLU A 184 1.95 45.77 2.56
CA GLU A 184 2.59 45.93 3.87
C GLU A 184 4.08 45.55 3.81
N ARG A 185 4.41 44.48 3.08
CA ARG A 185 5.78 44.04 2.87
C ARG A 185 6.62 45.08 2.13
N THR A 186 6.06 45.69 1.09
CA THR A 186 6.76 46.72 0.30
C THR A 186 7.05 47.97 1.14
N GLU A 187 6.10 48.40 1.97
CA GLU A 187 6.28 49.50 2.90
C GLU A 187 7.32 49.17 3.99
N ALA A 188 7.28 47.98 4.57
CA ALA A 188 8.25 47.53 5.58
C ALA A 188 9.69 47.48 5.03
N ILE A 189 9.87 47.12 3.75
CA ILE A 189 11.17 47.16 3.08
C ILE A 189 11.65 48.61 2.95
N ARG A 190 10.75 49.51 2.52
CA ARG A 190 11.06 50.94 2.41
C ARG A 190 11.49 51.55 3.73
N GLU A 191 10.75 51.32 4.78
CA GLU A 191 11.08 51.79 6.14
C GLU A 191 12.44 51.26 6.62
N LYS A 192 12.71 49.97 6.40
CA LYS A 192 13.97 49.37 6.78
C LYS A 192 15.17 49.97 6.06
N ILE A 193 15.03 50.31 4.78
CA ILE A 193 16.08 50.99 4.01
C ILE A 193 16.30 52.41 4.55
N LEU A 194 15.21 53.16 4.76
CA LEU A 194 15.29 54.54 5.28
C LEU A 194 15.93 54.57 6.69
N ASN A 195 15.55 53.67 7.59
CA ASN A 195 16.13 53.58 8.93
C ASN A 195 17.64 53.31 8.89
N ARG A 196 18.11 52.44 7.97
CA ARG A 196 19.55 52.20 7.80
C ARG A 196 20.32 53.44 7.32
N PHE A 197 19.73 54.25 6.43
CA PHE A 197 20.35 55.52 6.04
C PHE A 197 20.41 56.48 7.22
N ALA A 198 19.37 56.58 8.03
CA ALA A 198 19.36 57.43 9.23
C ALA A 198 20.44 56.99 10.26
N GLU A 199 20.64 55.69 10.45
CA GLU A 199 21.71 55.16 11.33
C GLU A 199 23.11 55.53 10.84
N LEU A 200 23.33 55.59 9.52
CA LEU A 200 24.60 55.94 8.89
C LEU A 200 24.85 57.45 8.86
N LYS A 201 23.92 58.29 9.33
CA LYS A 201 23.96 59.76 9.23
C LYS A 201 24.27 60.27 7.83
N ALA A 202 23.87 59.54 6.81
CA ALA A 202 24.06 59.85 5.42
C ALA A 202 22.75 60.43 4.86
N GLU A 203 22.79 61.58 4.20
CA GLU A 203 21.65 62.03 3.39
C GLU A 203 21.61 61.17 2.12
N PRO A 204 20.53 60.40 1.90
CA PRO A 204 20.46 59.54 0.71
C PRO A 204 20.25 60.44 -0.53
N ASP A 205 21.06 60.22 -1.54
CA ASP A 205 20.72 60.65 -2.89
C ASP A 205 19.43 59.97 -3.32
N GLN A 206 18.39 60.74 -3.55
CA GLN A 206 17.03 60.27 -3.81
C GLN A 206 16.97 59.31 -5.02
N SER A 207 17.73 59.64 -6.05
CA SER A 207 17.85 58.86 -7.28
C SER A 207 18.47 57.48 -7.03
N ARG A 208 19.49 57.44 -6.16
CA ARG A 208 20.16 56.19 -5.79
C ARG A 208 19.33 55.33 -4.84
N LEU A 209 18.58 55.95 -3.93
CA LEU A 209 17.61 55.27 -3.06
C LEU A 209 16.52 54.58 -3.89
N GLU A 210 15.97 55.27 -4.88
CA GLU A 210 14.93 54.70 -5.76
C GLU A 210 15.48 53.52 -6.58
N GLN A 211 16.68 53.60 -7.12
CA GLN A 211 17.32 52.51 -7.83
C GLN A 211 17.56 51.26 -6.94
N GLU A 212 18.07 51.46 -5.74
CA GLU A 212 18.26 50.37 -4.76
C GLU A 212 16.91 49.76 -4.33
N MET A 213 15.89 50.58 -4.15
CA MET A 213 14.54 50.09 -3.85
C MET A 213 13.98 49.22 -4.97
N ILE A 214 14.08 49.64 -6.21
CA ILE A 214 13.64 48.86 -7.39
C ILE A 214 14.37 47.49 -7.38
N PHE A 215 15.69 47.51 -7.23
CA PHE A 215 16.50 46.29 -7.17
C PHE A 215 16.07 45.34 -6.05
N TYR A 216 15.78 45.86 -4.83
CA TYR A 216 15.30 45.03 -3.72
C TYR A 216 13.88 44.53 -3.95
N ILE A 217 12.98 45.31 -4.53
CA ILE A 217 11.62 44.89 -4.86
C ILE A 217 11.63 43.77 -5.88
N GLU A 218 12.42 43.93 -6.97
CA GLU A 218 12.57 42.88 -7.99
C GLU A 218 13.17 41.59 -7.42
N LYS A 219 14.23 41.72 -6.62
CA LYS A 219 14.89 40.55 -5.98
C LYS A 219 13.97 39.78 -5.04
N LEU A 220 13.04 40.47 -4.40
CA LEU A 220 12.10 39.89 -3.44
C LEU A 220 10.74 39.60 -4.07
N ASP A 221 10.54 39.88 -5.34
CA ASP A 221 9.27 39.62 -6.01
C ASP A 221 8.95 38.10 -5.96
N ILE A 222 7.72 37.80 -5.62
CA ILE A 222 7.17 36.44 -5.51
C ILE A 222 6.01 36.19 -6.49
N ASN A 223 5.78 37.12 -7.39
CA ASN A 223 4.65 37.03 -8.31
C ASN A 223 4.81 35.88 -9.31
N GLU A 224 6.03 35.65 -9.78
CA GLU A 224 6.34 34.51 -10.64
C GLU A 224 6.06 33.19 -9.96
N GLU A 225 6.50 33.00 -8.70
CA GLU A 225 6.28 31.82 -7.89
C GLU A 225 4.79 31.56 -7.66
N LYS A 226 4.00 32.60 -7.36
CA LYS A 226 2.54 32.46 -7.21
C LYS A 226 1.86 32.02 -8.49
N VAL A 227 2.24 32.58 -9.63
CA VAL A 227 1.68 32.19 -10.94
C VAL A 227 2.04 30.75 -11.27
N ARG A 228 3.32 30.37 -11.12
CA ARG A 228 3.80 29.01 -11.36
C ARG A 228 3.13 28.00 -10.41
N LEU A 229 3.05 28.31 -9.12
CA LEU A 229 2.37 27.45 -8.15
C LEU A 229 0.91 27.21 -8.53
N ARG A 230 0.19 28.27 -8.94
CA ARG A 230 -1.21 28.14 -9.40
C ARG A 230 -1.32 27.28 -10.65
N GLN A 231 -0.36 27.40 -11.58
CA GLN A 231 -0.32 26.54 -12.78
C GLN A 231 -0.06 25.08 -12.41
N HIS A 232 0.90 24.80 -11.51
CA HIS A 232 1.19 23.46 -11.05
C HIS A 232 0.02 22.84 -10.28
N CYS A 233 -0.68 23.59 -9.44
CA CYS A 233 -1.89 23.13 -8.76
C CYS A 233 -2.99 22.74 -9.76
N ARG A 234 -3.26 23.56 -10.77
CA ARG A 234 -4.24 23.26 -11.82
C ARG A 234 -3.83 22.03 -12.63
N TYR A 235 -2.56 21.95 -13.01
CA TYR A 235 -2.05 20.80 -13.75
C TYR A 235 -2.11 19.51 -12.93
N PHE A 236 -1.90 19.61 -11.61
CA PHE A 236 -2.08 18.49 -10.70
C PHE A 236 -3.52 18.00 -10.70
N LEU A 237 -4.50 18.89 -10.54
CA LEU A 237 -5.92 18.55 -10.54
C LEU A 237 -6.39 18.00 -11.89
N ASP A 238 -5.91 18.56 -13.00
CA ASP A 238 -6.22 18.06 -14.34
C ASP A 238 -5.64 16.65 -14.57
N THR A 239 -4.38 16.43 -14.19
CA THR A 239 -3.73 15.12 -14.25
C THR A 239 -4.47 14.09 -13.39
N LEU A 240 -4.87 14.49 -12.18
CA LEU A 240 -5.63 13.63 -11.26
C LEU A 240 -6.99 13.22 -11.85
N ALA A 241 -7.68 14.11 -12.56
CA ALA A 241 -9.00 13.87 -13.13
C ALA A 241 -8.96 13.04 -14.44
N ASN A 242 -7.99 13.28 -15.30
CA ASN A 242 -8.05 12.88 -16.70
C ASN A 242 -7.04 11.78 -17.09
N GLU A 243 -5.97 11.58 -16.34
CA GLU A 243 -4.93 10.62 -16.73
C GLU A 243 -5.12 9.23 -16.08
N PRO A 244 -4.87 8.15 -16.80
CA PRO A 244 -4.81 6.82 -16.23
C PRO A 244 -3.49 6.64 -15.44
N ASN A 245 -3.56 6.04 -14.27
CA ASN A 245 -2.40 5.74 -13.41
C ASN A 245 -1.48 6.94 -13.14
N PRO A 246 -2.01 8.06 -12.63
CA PRO A 246 -1.28 9.34 -12.60
C PRO A 246 -0.24 9.43 -11.47
N GLY A 247 -0.19 8.49 -10.51
CA GLY A 247 0.54 8.61 -9.24
C GLY A 247 2.00 9.07 -9.38
N LYS A 248 2.77 8.51 -10.33
CA LYS A 248 4.16 8.93 -10.56
C LYS A 248 4.26 10.39 -11.06
N LYS A 249 3.37 10.78 -11.95
CA LYS A 249 3.34 12.13 -12.52
C LYS A 249 2.90 13.15 -11.46
N LEU A 250 1.91 12.81 -10.65
CA LEU A 250 1.48 13.63 -9.52
C LEU A 250 2.63 13.90 -8.53
N GLY A 251 3.46 12.88 -8.26
CA GLY A 251 4.66 13.05 -7.44
C GLY A 251 5.64 14.08 -8.00
N PHE A 252 5.87 14.10 -9.33
CA PHE A 252 6.71 15.13 -9.96
C PHE A 252 6.09 16.52 -9.90
N ILE A 253 4.78 16.64 -10.16
CA ILE A 253 4.09 17.94 -10.07
C ILE A 253 4.13 18.46 -8.63
N ALA A 254 3.93 17.61 -7.62
CA ALA A 254 4.05 17.99 -6.21
C ALA A 254 5.48 18.43 -5.84
N GLN A 255 6.51 17.90 -6.48
CA GLN A 255 7.88 18.40 -6.34
C GLN A 255 8.04 19.83 -6.86
N GLU A 256 7.49 20.14 -8.05
CA GLU A 256 7.54 21.48 -8.61
C GLU A 256 6.72 22.46 -7.75
N MET A 257 5.53 22.07 -7.26
CA MET A 257 4.79 22.87 -6.27
C MET A 257 5.66 23.20 -5.05
N GLY A 258 6.43 22.23 -4.57
CA GLY A 258 7.34 22.40 -3.44
C GLY A 258 8.47 23.38 -3.71
N ARG A 259 8.98 23.43 -4.92
CA ARG A 259 9.99 24.41 -5.33
C ARG A 259 9.43 25.82 -5.25
N GLU A 260 8.25 26.06 -5.81
CA GLU A 260 7.61 27.38 -5.79
C GLU A 260 7.27 27.82 -4.36
N ILE A 261 6.76 26.95 -3.52
CA ILE A 261 6.48 27.22 -2.10
C ILE A 261 7.77 27.56 -1.34
N ASN A 262 8.86 26.82 -1.56
CA ASN A 262 10.15 27.09 -0.93
C ASN A 262 10.74 28.42 -1.35
N THR A 263 10.69 28.75 -2.66
CA THR A 263 11.18 30.02 -3.19
C THR A 263 10.35 31.17 -2.65
N THR A 264 9.03 31.06 -2.60
CA THR A 264 8.14 32.03 -1.95
C THR A 264 8.57 32.27 -0.49
N GLY A 265 8.82 31.19 0.28
CA GLY A 265 9.28 31.29 1.66
C GLY A 265 10.63 31.96 1.81
N SER A 266 11.59 31.73 0.90
CA SER A 266 12.92 32.32 0.97
C SER A 266 12.94 33.78 0.56
N LYS A 267 12.10 34.19 -0.40
CA LYS A 267 11.98 35.60 -0.88
C LYS A 267 11.08 36.46 0.02
N ALA A 268 10.04 35.87 0.64
CA ALA A 268 9.10 36.58 1.49
C ALA A 268 9.65 36.81 2.90
N ASN A 269 10.27 37.93 3.11
CA ASN A 269 10.77 38.32 4.46
C ASN A 269 9.65 39.00 5.30
N HIS A 270 8.54 38.28 5.52
CA HIS A 270 7.37 38.78 6.25
C HIS A 270 6.78 37.68 7.13
N THR A 271 6.53 37.94 8.43
CA THR A 271 6.17 36.93 9.41
C THR A 271 4.88 36.18 9.07
N GLU A 272 3.84 36.90 8.63
CA GLU A 272 2.55 36.26 8.31
C GLU A 272 2.65 35.42 7.04
N ILE A 273 3.41 35.89 6.04
CA ILE A 273 3.65 35.08 4.84
C ILE A 273 4.42 33.79 5.21
N GLN A 274 5.40 33.86 6.11
CA GLN A 274 6.12 32.67 6.57
C GLN A 274 5.19 31.65 7.26
N LYS A 275 4.24 32.12 8.06
CA LYS A 275 3.21 31.22 8.68
C LYS A 275 2.35 30.54 7.61
N ILE A 276 1.97 31.28 6.57
CA ILE A 276 1.19 30.74 5.45
C ILE A 276 2.02 29.71 4.68
N VAL A 277 3.29 29.99 4.40
CA VAL A 277 4.21 29.05 3.72
C VAL A 277 4.36 27.75 4.52
N VAL A 278 4.42 27.81 5.85
CA VAL A 278 4.45 26.60 6.69
C VAL A 278 3.18 25.76 6.51
N LYS A 279 2.00 26.39 6.49
CA LYS A 279 0.73 25.69 6.22
C LYS A 279 0.71 25.04 4.83
N MET A 280 1.21 25.76 3.80
CA MET A 280 1.32 25.21 2.45
C MET A 280 2.25 23.99 2.39
N LYS A 281 3.37 24.03 3.11
CA LYS A 281 4.31 22.90 3.20
C LYS A 281 3.67 21.70 3.88
N ASP A 282 2.91 21.89 4.95
CA ASP A 282 2.20 20.84 5.64
C ASP A 282 1.17 20.14 4.72
N GLU A 283 0.35 20.92 3.99
CA GLU A 283 -0.57 20.33 3.01
C GLU A 283 0.18 19.61 1.87
N LEU A 284 1.30 20.16 1.40
CA LEU A 284 2.10 19.54 0.35
C LEU A 284 2.72 18.20 0.76
N GLU A 285 3.20 18.07 1.99
CA GLU A 285 3.73 16.79 2.47
C GLU A 285 2.62 15.73 2.53
N LYS A 286 1.42 16.09 2.98
CA LYS A 286 0.25 15.19 2.93
C LYS A 286 -0.08 14.77 1.49
N ILE A 287 -0.04 15.70 0.52
CA ILE A 287 -0.24 15.40 -0.90
C ILE A 287 0.81 14.41 -1.41
N LYS A 288 2.08 14.60 -1.06
CA LYS A 288 3.17 13.71 -1.48
C LYS A 288 2.98 12.29 -0.93
N GLU A 289 2.65 12.16 0.35
CA GLU A 289 2.39 10.87 1.00
C GLU A 289 1.23 10.15 0.32
N GLN A 290 0.11 10.82 0.10
CA GLN A 290 -1.07 10.24 -0.55
C GLN A 290 -0.83 9.90 -2.02
N SER A 291 -0.05 10.72 -2.75
CA SER A 291 0.30 10.44 -4.13
C SER A 291 1.08 9.14 -4.32
N LEU A 292 1.80 8.67 -3.29
CA LEU A 292 2.47 7.37 -3.30
C LEU A 292 1.49 6.19 -3.28
N ASN A 293 0.26 6.40 -2.82
CA ASN A 293 -0.79 5.40 -2.74
C ASN A 293 -1.72 5.41 -3.97
N ILE A 294 -1.57 6.39 -4.86
CA ILE A 294 -2.31 6.48 -6.12
C ILE A 294 -1.61 5.64 -7.19
N LEU A 295 -2.39 4.77 -7.83
CA LEU A 295 -1.90 3.88 -8.89
C LEU A 295 -1.54 4.67 -10.16
#